data_7d6bf23a8736db736bbc3f55c365641d
#
_entry.id   7d6bf23a8736db736bbc3f55c365641d
#
_cell.length_a   1.000
_cell.length_b   1.000
_cell.length_c   1.000
_cell.angle_alpha   90.00
_cell.angle_beta   90.00
_cell.angle_gamma   90.00
#
_symmetry.space_group_name_H-M   'P 1'
#
loop_
_entity.id
_entity.type
_entity.pdbx_description
1 polymer ?
#
loop_
_entity_poly.entity_id
_entity_poly.type
_entity_poly.pdbx_seq_one_letter_code
_entity_poly.pdbx_strand_id
1 'polypeptide(L)' 'MEFTVNLSEPLPDNSRLTALLESEDPAAVGELDATAKVWRVNTSLSSLELVGLLGSAGSPTPLSQVQRLPSVCCGGCGG' A
#
# COMPACT_ATOMS: atom_id res chain seq x y z
N MET A 1 -9.84 2.90 -1.29
CA MET A 1 -9.58 1.47 -1.31
C MET A 1 -8.47 1.12 -0.39
N GLU A 2 -8.57 -0.01 0.25
CA GLU A 2 -7.52 -0.46 1.14
C GLU A 2 -6.70 -1.54 0.49
N PHE A 3 -5.39 -1.44 0.68
CA PHE A 3 -4.46 -2.44 0.18
C PHE A 3 -3.54 -2.89 1.31
N THR A 4 -3.12 -4.13 1.24
CA THR A 4 -2.09 -4.66 2.14
C THR A 4 -0.98 -5.17 1.26
N VAL A 5 0.23 -4.71 1.52
CA VAL A 5 1.39 -5.09 0.74
C VAL A 5 2.34 -5.88 1.62
N ASN A 6 2.64 -7.10 1.20
CA ASN A 6 3.64 -7.91 1.91
C ASN A 6 5.01 -7.51 1.41
N LEU A 7 5.85 -7.02 2.31
CA LEU A 7 7.16 -6.50 1.97
C LEU A 7 8.26 -7.52 2.24
N SER A 8 9.36 -7.35 1.53
CA SER A 8 10.56 -8.16 1.77
C SER A 8 11.63 -7.26 2.31
N GLU A 9 12.61 -7.83 2.95
CA GLU A 9 13.75 -7.04 3.41
C GLU A 9 14.70 -6.77 2.25
N PRO A 10 15.35 -5.61 2.27
CA PRO A 10 15.22 -4.56 3.27
C PRO A 10 13.91 -3.80 3.13
N LEU A 11 13.36 -3.41 4.26
CA LEU A 11 12.11 -2.66 4.25
C LEU A 11 12.36 -1.23 3.78
N PRO A 12 11.39 -0.62 3.10
CA PRO A 12 11.54 0.77 2.68
C PRO A 12 11.44 1.72 3.88
N ASP A 13 11.96 2.92 3.69
CA ASP A 13 11.84 3.96 4.70
C ASP A 13 10.40 4.46 4.73
N ASN A 14 9.78 4.40 5.89
CA ASN A 14 8.39 4.82 6.05
C ASN A 14 8.20 6.29 5.66
N SER A 15 9.15 7.15 6.02
CA SER A 15 9.05 8.58 5.67
C SER A 15 9.05 8.76 4.16
N ARG A 16 9.88 8.00 3.46
CA ARG A 16 9.95 8.09 2.00
C ARG A 16 8.69 7.56 1.35
N LEU A 17 8.17 6.44 1.86
CA LEU A 17 6.93 5.89 1.36
C LEU A 17 5.78 6.87 1.54
N THR A 18 5.69 7.46 2.72
CA THR A 18 4.65 8.43 3.01
C THR A 18 4.75 9.65 2.09
N ALA A 19 5.95 10.16 1.89
CA ALA A 19 6.15 11.31 1.01
C ALA A 19 5.76 11.00 -0.42
N LEU A 20 6.14 9.82 -0.92
CA LEU A 20 5.80 9.42 -2.28
C LEU A 20 4.29 9.20 -2.43
N LEU A 21 3.68 8.59 -1.43
CA LEU A 21 2.25 8.34 -1.44
C LEU A 21 1.48 9.66 -1.47
N GLU A 22 1.86 10.59 -0.61
CA GLU A 22 1.18 11.88 -0.56
C GLU A 22 1.38 12.69 -1.84
N SER A 23 2.51 12.49 -2.49
CA SER A 23 2.78 13.16 -3.75
C SER A 23 1.81 12.68 -4.84
N GLU A 24 1.41 11.41 -4.80
CA GLU A 24 0.51 10.86 -5.79
C GLU A 24 -0.95 11.00 -5.38
N ASP A 25 -1.23 10.91 -4.11
CA ASP A 25 -2.60 10.99 -3.60
C ASP A 25 -2.57 11.66 -2.23
N PRO A 26 -2.79 12.97 -2.16
CA PRO A 26 -2.72 13.70 -0.90
C PRO A 26 -3.69 13.23 0.18
N ALA A 27 -4.75 12.56 -0.23
CA ALA A 27 -5.74 12.05 0.73
C ALA A 27 -5.41 10.64 1.21
N ALA A 28 -4.36 10.02 0.67
CA ALA A 28 -4.02 8.66 1.04
C ALA A 28 -3.43 8.59 2.44
N VAL A 29 -3.64 7.44 3.08
CA VAL A 29 -3.08 7.16 4.40
C VAL A 29 -2.36 5.83 4.32
N GLY A 30 -1.11 5.80 4.74
CA GLY A 30 -0.32 4.58 4.74
C GLY A 30 0.32 4.34 6.09
N GLU A 31 0.46 3.08 6.45
CA GLU A 31 1.07 2.70 7.71
C GLU A 31 1.98 1.50 7.49
N LEU A 32 3.22 1.62 7.86
CA LEU A 32 4.19 0.55 7.72
C LEU A 32 4.32 -0.19 9.05
N ASP A 33 4.04 -1.48 9.02
CA ASP A 33 4.24 -2.34 10.18
C ASP A 33 5.56 -3.10 9.96
N ALA A 34 6.61 -2.63 10.57
CA ALA A 34 7.93 -3.21 10.38
C ALA A 34 8.03 -4.61 10.99
N THR A 35 7.27 -4.88 12.02
CA THR A 35 7.29 -6.19 12.66
C THR A 35 6.68 -7.25 11.76
N ALA A 36 5.53 -6.94 11.19
CA ALA A 36 4.84 -7.85 10.28
C ALA A 36 5.37 -7.75 8.84
N LYS A 37 6.20 -6.76 8.55
CA LYS A 37 6.71 -6.48 7.21
C LYS A 37 5.56 -6.28 6.23
N VAL A 38 4.59 -5.50 6.67
CA VAL A 38 3.39 -5.23 5.90
C VAL A 38 3.17 -3.73 5.85
N TRP A 39 2.81 -3.24 4.67
CA TRP A 39 2.43 -1.84 4.49
C TRP A 39 0.95 -1.81 4.20
N ARG A 40 0.20 -1.15 5.06
CA ARG A 40 -1.23 -0.99 4.87
C ARG A 40 -1.47 0.40 4.33
N VAL A 41 -2.23 0.49 3.27
CA VAL A 41 -2.47 1.78 2.64
C VAL A 41 -3.92 1.92 2.20
N ASN A 42 -4.48 3.08 2.44
CA ASN A 42 -5.82 3.42 1.98
C ASN A 42 -5.66 4.56 0.98
N THR A 43 -5.99 4.30 -0.27
CA THR A 43 -5.72 5.22 -1.35
C THR A 43 -6.65 4.95 -2.52
N SER A 44 -6.78 5.93 -3.40
CA SER A 44 -7.50 5.74 -4.65
C SER A 44 -6.59 5.28 -5.78
N LEU A 45 -5.29 5.13 -5.52
CA LEU A 45 -4.38 4.64 -6.53
C LEU A 45 -4.63 3.15 -6.82
N SER A 46 -4.21 2.71 -7.98
CA SER A 46 -4.35 1.30 -8.35
C SER A 46 -3.20 0.48 -7.79
N SER A 47 -3.33 -0.85 -7.83
CA SER A 47 -2.26 -1.74 -7.41
C SER A 47 -0.99 -1.51 -8.20
N LEU A 48 -1.10 -1.28 -9.51
CA LEU A 48 0.07 -1.03 -10.34
C LEU A 48 0.78 0.26 -9.95
N GLU A 49 0.01 1.27 -9.60
CA GLU A 49 0.59 2.53 -9.15
C GLU A 49 1.32 2.36 -7.84
N LEU A 50 0.79 1.53 -6.94
CA LEU A 50 1.47 1.23 -5.69
C LEU A 50 2.77 0.47 -5.91
N VAL A 51 2.79 -0.45 -6.86
CA VAL A 51 4.02 -1.16 -7.22
C VAL A 51 5.08 -0.18 -7.72
N GLY A 52 4.68 0.75 -8.56
CA GLY A 52 5.59 1.78 -9.06
C GLY A 52 6.14 2.65 -7.95
N LEU A 53 5.28 3.01 -7.01
CA LEU A 53 5.65 3.83 -5.88
C LEU A 53 6.66 3.10 -4.99
N LEU A 54 6.43 1.82 -4.71
CA LEU A 54 7.34 1.02 -3.92
C LEU A 54 8.70 0.88 -4.61
N GLY A 55 8.71 0.72 -5.93
CA GLY A 55 9.95 0.68 -6.68
C GLY A 55 10.73 1.98 -6.55
N SER A 56 10.03 3.11 -6.57
CA SER A 56 10.66 4.43 -6.38
C SER A 56 11.20 4.61 -4.97
N ALA A 57 10.58 3.94 -4.01
CA ALA A 57 11.03 4.00 -2.62
C ALA A 57 12.24 3.08 -2.36
N GLY A 58 12.69 2.36 -3.36
CA GLY A 58 13.82 1.47 -3.20
C GLY A 58 13.45 0.07 -2.72
N SER A 59 12.16 -0.26 -2.77
CA SER A 59 11.69 -1.57 -2.34
C SER A 59 10.81 -2.17 -3.42
N PRO A 60 11.39 -2.63 -4.53
CA PRO A 60 10.61 -3.21 -5.60
C PRO A 60 9.80 -4.39 -5.08
N THR A 61 8.50 -4.36 -5.34
CA THR A 61 7.61 -5.39 -4.84
C THR A 61 6.73 -5.86 -6.00
N PRO A 62 6.62 -7.16 -6.23
CA PRO A 62 5.80 -7.64 -7.33
C PRO A 62 4.32 -7.42 -7.04
N LEU A 63 3.55 -7.31 -8.09
CA LEU A 63 2.11 -7.09 -7.97
C LEU A 63 1.43 -8.19 -7.15
N SER A 64 1.96 -9.39 -7.20
CA SER A 64 1.39 -10.50 -6.45
C SER A 64 1.44 -10.31 -4.93
N GLN A 65 2.29 -9.39 -4.46
CA GLN A 65 2.38 -9.10 -3.03
C GLN A 65 1.44 -7.98 -2.60
N VAL A 66 0.77 -7.35 -3.54
CA VAL A 66 -0.18 -6.28 -3.24
C VAL A 66 -1.57 -6.88 -3.21
N GLN A 67 -2.21 -6.86 -2.05
CA GLN A 67 -3.55 -7.40 -1.89
C GLN A 67 -4.53 -6.27 -1.69
N ARG A 68 -5.57 -6.26 -2.50
CA ARG A 68 -6.63 -5.30 -2.34
C ARG A 68 -7.65 -5.88 -1.39
N LEU A 69 -7.95 -5.14 -0.34
CA LEU A 69 -8.95 -5.58 0.61
C LEU A 69 -10.34 -5.22 0.11
N PRO A 70 -11.31 -6.11 0.28
CA PRO A 70 -12.66 -5.82 -0.16
C PRO A 70 -13.25 -4.70 0.71
N SER A 71 -14.06 -3.92 0.07
CA SER A 71 -14.78 -2.90 0.76
C SER A 71 -15.81 -3.52 1.61
N VAL A 72 -15.83 -3.20 2.86
CA VAL A 72 -16.60 -3.90 3.69
C VAL A 72 -17.90 -3.48 3.77
N CYS A 73 -18.22 -2.52 3.36
CA CYS A 73 -19.42 -2.24 3.53
C CYS A 73 -20.25 -3.02 2.97
N CYS A 74 -20.37 -3.36 2.79
CA CYS A 74 -21.23 -3.94 2.42
C CYS A 74 -21.58 -4.83 2.52
N GLY A 75 -21.16 -4.83 2.89
CA GLY A 75 -21.48 -5.67 3.09
C GLY A 75 -22.48 -5.93 2.87
N GLY A 76 -22.59 -5.71 3.02
CA GLY A 76 -23.44 -6.09 2.98
C GLY A 76 -23.99 -6.24 2.06
N CYS A 77 -23.82 -5.92 1.64
CA CYS A 77 -24.40 -6.08 0.90
C CYS A 77 -24.55 -7.04 0.52
N GLY A 78 -24.36 -7.29 0.71
CA GLY A 78 -24.54 -8.10 0.42
C GLY A 78 -24.91 -8.63 0.41
N GLY A 79 -24.74 -8.39 0.55
CA GLY A 79 -25.04 -9.09 0.68
C GLY A 79 -25.32 -9.15 0.27
#